data_4fd78ec60e8bb561bb68af2adf46a30a
#
_entry.id   4fd78ec60e8bb561bb68af2adf46a30a
#
_cell.length_a   1.000
_cell.length_b   1.000
_cell.length_c   1.000
_cell.angle_alpha   90.00
_cell.angle_beta   90.00
_cell.angle_gamma   90.00
#
_symmetry.space_group_name_H-M   'P 1'
#
loop_
_entity.id
_entity.type
_entity.pdbx_description
1 polymer ?
#
loop_
_entity_poly.entity_id
_entity_poly.type
_entity_poly.pdbx_seq_one_letter_code
_entity_poly.pdbx_strand_id
1 'polypeptide(L)'
;ESNHMITCDVDAMDLPEDITLVNARIANEDDDVMLVTDSGRAIRFSTTAVRVFKGRKSTGVRGIKLLGDDKVVSMSIIRHFEASPDERSAYLKMRRAVAGMSDDAVGSPEEEDEEINANATITPERYAEMSAAENLILTITASGSGKLSSSHDYPVRGRGGMGVSAIDKKMRGGLLVASFPVEIEDQIMLATSNGQSIRVPVEGISFRSRSAGGVKVFNTGEEEQVV
;
A
#
# COMPACT_ATOMS: atom_id res chain seq x y z
N GLU A 1 13.71 17.03 -23.01
CA GLU A 1 13.32 15.96 -22.05
C GLU A 1 12.33 15.06 -22.78
N SER A 2 12.80 13.91 -23.22
CA SER A 2 11.97 12.97 -23.97
C SER A 2 11.33 11.99 -22.99
N ASN A 3 10.02 12.15 -22.77
CA ASN A 3 9.21 11.13 -22.12
C ASN A 3 9.20 9.87 -23.01
N HIS A 4 10.05 8.91 -22.68
CA HIS A 4 10.00 7.59 -23.27
C HIS A 4 8.93 6.79 -22.54
N MET A 5 7.76 6.66 -23.16
CA MET A 5 6.77 5.67 -22.75
C MET A 5 7.31 4.30 -23.16
N ILE A 6 7.80 3.54 -22.19
CA ILE A 6 8.19 2.14 -22.41
C ILE A 6 6.90 1.33 -22.35
N THR A 7 6.35 0.97 -23.50
CA THR A 7 5.44 -0.17 -23.61
C THR A 7 6.28 -1.41 -23.34
N CYS A 8 6.09 -2.03 -22.17
CA CYS A 8 6.73 -3.32 -21.89
C CYS A 8 6.10 -4.37 -22.81
N ASP A 9 6.80 -4.69 -23.86
CA ASP A 9 6.54 -5.92 -24.58
C ASP A 9 6.88 -7.12 -23.69
N VAL A 10 6.23 -8.24 -23.90
CA VAL A 10 6.37 -9.50 -23.16
C VAL A 10 7.83 -9.97 -23.03
N ASP A 11 8.71 -9.45 -23.88
CA ASP A 11 10.16 -9.71 -23.91
C ASP A 11 11.00 -8.93 -22.87
N ALA A 12 10.38 -8.15 -22.00
CA ALA A 12 11.11 -7.39 -20.97
C ALA A 12 11.64 -8.27 -19.82
N MET A 13 11.05 -9.44 -19.62
CA MET A 13 11.44 -10.44 -18.63
C MET A 13 11.24 -11.86 -19.19
N ASP A 14 12.00 -12.81 -18.66
CA ASP A 14 11.81 -14.25 -18.91
C ASP A 14 10.76 -14.78 -17.92
N LEU A 15 9.48 -14.79 -18.34
CA LEU A 15 8.36 -15.23 -17.53
C LEU A 15 7.96 -16.66 -17.90
N PRO A 16 7.83 -17.58 -16.91
CA PRO A 16 7.15 -18.87 -17.09
C PRO A 16 5.71 -18.72 -17.61
N GLU A 17 5.19 -19.74 -18.28
CA GLU A 17 3.88 -19.70 -18.96
C GLU A 17 2.70 -19.37 -18.04
N ASP A 18 2.81 -19.69 -16.74
CA ASP A 18 1.80 -19.49 -15.71
C ASP A 18 1.97 -18.20 -14.89
N ILE A 19 2.97 -17.37 -15.25
CA ILE A 19 3.26 -16.09 -14.58
C ILE A 19 2.88 -14.91 -15.46
N THR A 20 2.19 -13.93 -14.87
CA THR A 20 1.77 -12.71 -15.56
C THR A 20 2.45 -11.49 -14.97
N LEU A 21 2.72 -10.49 -15.82
CA LEU A 21 3.20 -9.18 -15.40
C LEU A 21 2.07 -8.42 -14.73
N VAL A 22 2.22 -8.09 -13.44
CA VAL A 22 1.23 -7.31 -12.69
C VAL A 22 1.34 -5.82 -13.00
N ASN A 23 2.56 -5.27 -12.95
CA ASN A 23 2.81 -3.84 -13.17
C ASN A 23 4.26 -3.56 -13.56
N ALA A 24 4.49 -2.38 -14.15
CA ALA A 24 5.81 -1.80 -14.39
C ALA A 24 5.76 -0.31 -14.05
N ARG A 25 6.75 0.20 -13.33
CA ARG A 25 6.84 1.60 -12.88
C ARG A 25 8.27 2.12 -13.04
N ILE A 26 8.38 3.39 -13.32
CA ILE A 26 9.65 4.11 -13.22
C ILE A 26 9.89 4.43 -11.75
N ALA A 27 11.12 4.22 -11.28
CA ALA A 27 11.52 4.49 -9.90
C ALA A 27 12.93 5.08 -9.89
N ASN A 28 13.21 5.89 -8.86
CA ASN A 28 14.54 6.40 -8.58
C ASN A 28 15.20 5.58 -7.45
N GLU A 29 16.49 5.76 -7.24
CA GLU A 29 17.22 5.09 -6.16
C GLU A 29 16.73 5.53 -4.77
N ASP A 30 16.19 6.74 -4.66
CA ASP A 30 15.64 7.33 -3.44
C ASP A 30 14.15 6.98 -3.20
N ASP A 31 13.60 6.04 -3.95
CA ASP A 31 12.21 5.59 -3.79
C ASP A 31 12.13 4.25 -3.05
N ASP A 32 10.94 3.93 -2.57
CA ASP A 32 10.58 2.61 -2.05
C ASP A 32 9.58 1.93 -2.97
N VAL A 33 9.69 0.62 -3.06
CA VAL A 33 8.69 -0.26 -3.66
C VAL A 33 7.73 -0.76 -2.59
N MET A 34 6.44 -0.64 -2.83
CA MET A 34 5.39 -1.26 -2.01
C MET A 34 4.65 -2.29 -2.83
N LEU A 35 4.63 -3.53 -2.37
CA LEU A 35 3.83 -4.63 -2.94
C LEU A 35 2.72 -4.99 -1.99
N VAL A 36 1.52 -5.20 -2.53
CA VAL A 36 0.34 -5.61 -1.76
C VAL A 36 -0.29 -6.84 -2.40
N THR A 37 -0.72 -7.79 -1.56
CA THR A 37 -1.35 -9.02 -2.00
C THR A 37 -2.85 -9.01 -1.78
N ASP A 38 -3.58 -9.85 -2.50
CA ASP A 38 -5.03 -10.00 -2.37
C ASP A 38 -5.44 -10.52 -0.99
N SER A 39 -4.59 -11.28 -0.32
CA SER A 39 -4.80 -11.71 1.07
C SER A 39 -4.62 -10.59 2.09
N GLY A 40 -4.21 -9.40 1.68
CA GLY A 40 -4.05 -8.23 2.55
C GLY A 40 -2.70 -8.15 3.25
N ARG A 41 -1.63 -8.68 2.66
CA ARG A 41 -0.25 -8.47 3.10
C ARG A 41 0.39 -7.36 2.29
N ALA A 42 1.22 -6.55 2.91
CA ALA A 42 2.00 -5.51 2.26
C ALA A 42 3.46 -5.58 2.68
N ILE A 43 4.37 -5.35 1.74
CA ILE A 43 5.79 -5.20 2.02
C ILE A 43 6.30 -3.92 1.36
N ARG A 44 7.10 -3.17 2.10
CA ARG A 44 7.79 -1.97 1.62
C ARG A 44 9.30 -2.18 1.74
N PHE A 45 10.03 -1.89 0.68
CA PHE A 45 11.49 -1.99 0.65
C PHE A 45 12.09 -0.97 -0.31
N SER A 46 13.34 -0.56 -0.05
CA SER A 46 14.04 0.38 -0.94
C SER A 46 14.22 -0.19 -2.36
N THR A 47 14.09 0.66 -3.38
CA THR A 47 14.39 0.33 -4.77
C THR A 47 15.82 -0.21 -4.94
N THR A 48 16.77 0.27 -4.13
CA THR A 48 18.17 -0.19 -4.13
C THR A 48 18.33 -1.65 -3.71
N ALA A 49 17.32 -2.24 -3.04
CA ALA A 49 17.29 -3.67 -2.73
C ALA A 49 17.05 -4.54 -3.99
N VAL A 50 16.61 -3.93 -5.10
CA VAL A 50 16.41 -4.60 -6.37
C VAL A 50 17.66 -4.42 -7.24
N ARG A 51 18.33 -5.51 -7.52
CA ARG A 51 19.52 -5.50 -8.36
C ARG A 51 19.20 -5.03 -9.79
N VAL A 52 20.00 -4.13 -10.35
CA VAL A 52 19.91 -3.75 -11.77
C VAL A 52 20.38 -4.92 -12.65
N PHE A 53 19.53 -5.37 -13.55
CA PHE A 53 19.83 -6.42 -14.51
C PHE A 53 20.29 -5.81 -15.84
N LYS A 54 21.42 -6.29 -16.36
CA LYS A 54 22.01 -5.79 -17.63
C LYS A 54 21.28 -6.29 -18.88
N GLY A 55 20.49 -7.35 -18.76
CA GLY A 55 19.81 -7.99 -19.89
C GLY A 55 18.33 -8.16 -19.63
N ARG A 56 17.54 -8.23 -20.70
CA ARG A 56 16.09 -8.43 -20.65
C ARG A 56 15.69 -9.84 -20.19
N LYS A 57 16.49 -10.85 -20.51
CA LYS A 57 16.24 -12.26 -20.12
C LYS A 57 16.65 -12.47 -18.66
N SER A 58 15.79 -12.07 -17.75
CA SER A 58 15.99 -12.21 -16.31
C SER A 58 14.67 -12.62 -15.65
N THR A 59 14.75 -13.59 -14.73
CA THR A 59 13.62 -14.03 -13.90
C THR A 59 13.34 -13.07 -12.73
N GLY A 60 14.13 -12.03 -12.56
CA GLY A 60 13.98 -11.07 -11.47
C GLY A 60 14.40 -11.59 -10.10
N VAL A 61 13.96 -10.90 -9.06
CA VAL A 61 14.22 -11.25 -7.65
C VAL A 61 12.91 -11.22 -6.88
N ARG A 62 12.80 -12.05 -5.84
CA ARG A 62 11.60 -12.10 -5.02
C ARG A 62 11.38 -10.78 -4.27
N GLY A 63 10.23 -10.14 -4.47
CA GLY A 63 9.80 -8.96 -3.72
C GLY A 63 9.10 -9.31 -2.40
N ILE A 64 8.12 -10.22 -2.45
CA ILE A 64 7.33 -10.67 -1.29
C ILE A 64 7.24 -12.20 -1.28
N LYS A 65 7.09 -12.80 -0.10
CA LYS A 65 6.79 -14.23 0.06
C LYS A 65 5.28 -14.43 0.06
N LEU A 66 4.77 -15.08 -0.99
CA LEU A 66 3.37 -15.47 -1.10
C LEU A 66 3.10 -16.78 -0.34
N LEU A 67 1.92 -16.92 0.22
CA LEU A 67 1.45 -18.09 0.94
C LEU A 67 0.20 -18.67 0.27
N GLY A 68 0.20 -19.97 0.00
CA GLY A 68 -0.92 -20.62 -0.68
C GLY A 68 -1.18 -20.01 -2.06
N ASP A 69 -2.42 -19.66 -2.31
CA ASP A 69 -2.90 -19.07 -3.58
C ASP A 69 -2.84 -17.51 -3.60
N ASP A 70 -2.14 -16.89 -2.63
CA ASP A 70 -2.01 -15.44 -2.52
C ASP A 70 -1.33 -14.83 -3.77
N LYS A 71 -1.81 -13.68 -4.21
CA LYS A 71 -1.32 -13.01 -5.43
C LYS A 71 -1.00 -11.56 -5.14
N VAL A 72 0.04 -11.04 -5.80
CA VAL A 72 0.30 -9.60 -5.80
C VAL A 72 -0.76 -8.92 -6.67
N VAL A 73 -1.50 -8.00 -6.08
CA VAL A 73 -2.54 -7.22 -6.78
C VAL A 73 -2.10 -5.79 -7.06
N SER A 74 -1.10 -5.29 -6.34
CA SER A 74 -0.66 -3.91 -6.50
C SER A 74 0.85 -3.78 -6.29
N MET A 75 1.48 -2.95 -7.13
CA MET A 75 2.84 -2.45 -6.96
C MET A 75 2.82 -0.93 -7.07
N SER A 76 3.38 -0.25 -6.09
CA SER A 76 3.47 1.19 -6.04
C SER A 76 4.89 1.64 -5.75
N ILE A 77 5.26 2.80 -6.27
CA ILE A 77 6.48 3.51 -5.92
C ILE A 77 6.06 4.63 -4.98
N ILE A 78 6.68 4.69 -3.81
CA ILE A 78 6.40 5.68 -2.79
C ILE A 78 7.69 6.37 -2.36
N ARG A 79 7.57 7.61 -1.90
CA ARG A 79 8.73 8.39 -1.46
C ARG A 79 9.41 7.72 -0.27
N HIS A 80 10.71 7.52 -0.35
CA HIS A 80 11.51 7.11 0.81
C HIS A 80 11.59 8.24 1.82
N PHE A 81 11.48 7.92 3.08
CA PHE A 81 11.69 8.83 4.19
C PHE A 81 12.32 8.08 5.37
N GLU A 82 13.48 8.54 5.80
CA GLU A 82 14.20 7.94 6.92
C GLU A 82 13.56 8.37 8.24
N ALA A 83 12.98 7.40 8.95
CA ALA A 83 12.40 7.61 10.27
C ALA A 83 12.56 6.36 11.13
N SER A 84 12.95 6.55 12.39
CA SER A 84 13.02 5.46 13.37
C SER A 84 11.62 4.90 13.68
N PRO A 85 11.52 3.69 14.23
CA PRO A 85 10.23 3.12 14.68
C PRO A 85 9.52 4.05 15.67
N ASP A 86 10.26 4.65 16.59
CA ASP A 86 9.72 5.60 17.59
C ASP A 86 9.17 6.86 16.95
N GLU A 87 9.88 7.46 15.99
CA GLU A 87 9.41 8.64 15.25
C GLU A 87 8.14 8.32 14.45
N ARG A 88 8.08 7.16 13.76
CA ARG A 88 6.90 6.73 13.02
C ARG A 88 5.70 6.55 13.95
N SER A 89 5.90 5.90 15.11
CA SER A 89 4.85 5.71 16.11
C SER A 89 4.32 7.04 16.66
N ALA A 90 5.23 7.95 17.03
CA ALA A 90 4.89 9.29 17.51
C ALA A 90 4.14 10.11 16.44
N TYR A 91 4.62 10.09 15.19
CA TYR A 91 3.96 10.74 14.06
C TYR A 91 2.53 10.22 13.88
N LEU A 92 2.33 8.91 13.79
CA LEU A 92 1.02 8.30 13.59
C LEU A 92 0.05 8.59 14.73
N LYS A 93 0.56 8.67 15.98
CA LYS A 93 -0.24 9.09 17.13
C LYS A 93 -0.72 10.54 17.00
N MET A 94 0.16 11.47 16.64
CA MET A 94 -0.19 12.87 16.40
C MET A 94 -1.13 13.01 15.20
N ARG A 95 -0.87 12.31 14.09
CA ARG A 95 -1.67 12.33 12.87
C ARG A 95 -3.11 11.89 13.12
N ARG A 96 -3.29 10.85 13.97
CA ARG A 96 -4.62 10.38 14.40
C ARG A 96 -5.35 11.42 15.26
N ALA A 97 -4.65 12.03 16.20
CA ALA A 97 -5.24 13.08 17.04
C ALA A 97 -5.69 14.28 16.21
N VAL A 98 -4.89 14.72 15.25
CA VAL A 98 -5.24 15.82 14.32
C VAL A 98 -6.43 15.44 13.42
N ALA A 99 -6.51 14.19 12.97
CA ALA A 99 -7.63 13.70 12.15
C ALA A 99 -8.92 13.42 12.94
N GLY A 100 -8.90 13.54 14.28
CA GLY A 100 -10.07 13.24 15.12
C GLY A 100 -10.54 11.79 15.01
N MET A 101 -9.61 10.85 14.84
CA MET A 101 -9.95 9.44 14.61
C MET A 101 -10.53 8.78 15.84
N SER A 102 -11.59 7.98 15.64
CA SER A 102 -12.17 7.11 16.65
C SER A 102 -11.32 5.86 16.93
N ASP A 103 -11.52 5.21 18.08
CA ASP A 103 -10.74 4.04 18.49
C ASP A 103 -10.87 2.85 17.52
N ASP A 104 -12.00 2.70 16.82
CA ASP A 104 -12.23 1.67 15.81
C ASP A 104 -11.37 1.86 14.54
N ALA A 105 -10.83 3.06 14.36
CA ALA A 105 -9.90 3.36 13.26
C ALA A 105 -8.45 2.94 13.53
N VAL A 106 -8.10 2.46 14.73
CA VAL A 106 -6.75 2.11 15.18
C VAL A 106 -6.53 0.62 14.99
N GLY A 107 -7.08 -0.21 14.42
CA GLY A 107 -6.75 -1.62 14.20
C GLY A 107 -6.10 -2.35 15.38
N SER A 108 -6.01 -3.64 15.28
CA SER A 108 -5.31 -4.46 16.28
C SER A 108 -3.81 -4.24 16.18
N PRO A 109 -3.09 -4.11 17.31
CA PRO A 109 -1.63 -4.12 17.29
C PRO A 109 -1.18 -5.47 16.70
N GLU A 110 -0.37 -5.42 15.66
CA GLU A 110 0.35 -6.59 15.19
C GLU A 110 1.61 -6.74 16.04
N GLU A 111 2.10 -7.97 16.15
CA GLU A 111 3.46 -8.23 16.63
C GLU A 111 4.42 -7.54 15.65
N GLU A 112 4.82 -6.33 15.96
CA GLU A 112 5.91 -5.66 15.27
C GLU A 112 7.21 -6.22 15.89
N ASP A 113 8.12 -6.67 15.00
CA ASP A 113 9.44 -7.18 15.43
C ASP A 113 10.36 -6.06 15.96
N GLU A 114 9.82 -4.85 16.13
CA GLU A 114 10.54 -3.65 16.57
C GLU A 114 10.03 -3.22 17.94
N GLU A 115 10.94 -3.05 18.90
CA GLU A 115 10.62 -2.44 20.18
C GLU A 115 10.29 -0.96 19.98
N ILE A 116 9.03 -0.58 20.22
CA ILE A 116 8.55 0.80 20.09
C ILE A 116 8.34 1.39 21.47
N ASN A 117 8.92 2.56 21.70
CA ASN A 117 8.67 3.33 22.91
C ASN A 117 7.29 4.00 22.85
N ALA A 118 6.32 3.50 23.60
CA ALA A 118 4.95 4.03 23.64
C ALA A 118 4.87 5.53 24.06
N ASN A 119 5.91 6.07 24.69
CA ASN A 119 6.01 7.47 25.09
C ASN A 119 6.89 8.31 24.15
N ALA A 120 7.28 7.77 23.00
CA ALA A 120 8.02 8.52 22.00
C ALA A 120 7.25 9.77 21.56
N THR A 121 7.98 10.86 21.40
CA THR A 121 7.47 12.14 20.91
C THR A 121 8.35 12.66 19.79
N ILE A 122 7.80 13.47 18.90
CA ILE A 122 8.54 14.18 17.86
C ILE A 122 8.30 15.68 17.99
N THR A 123 9.24 16.48 17.48
CA THR A 123 9.09 17.94 17.45
C THR A 123 8.07 18.36 16.39
N PRO A 124 7.48 19.55 16.50
CA PRO A 124 6.59 20.09 15.46
C PRO A 124 7.26 20.18 14.09
N GLU A 125 8.54 20.53 14.03
CA GLU A 125 9.33 20.60 12.80
C GLU A 125 9.46 19.22 12.17
N ARG A 126 9.81 18.21 12.96
CA ARG A 126 9.92 16.82 12.50
C ARG A 126 8.57 16.26 12.04
N TYR A 127 7.48 16.60 12.73
CA TYR A 127 6.13 16.28 12.28
C TYR A 127 5.83 16.88 10.92
N ALA A 128 6.17 18.16 10.69
CA ALA A 128 5.95 18.84 9.41
C ALA A 128 6.76 18.19 8.28
N GLU A 129 8.03 17.82 8.52
CA GLU A 129 8.87 17.09 7.56
C GLU A 129 8.24 15.74 7.17
N MET A 130 7.81 14.96 8.16
CA MET A 130 7.15 13.68 7.92
C MET A 130 5.83 13.84 7.18
N SER A 131 5.04 14.85 7.54
CA SER A 131 3.77 15.16 6.86
C SER A 131 3.97 15.54 5.40
N ALA A 132 5.01 16.32 5.08
CA ALA A 132 5.35 16.69 3.71
C ALA A 132 5.84 15.50 2.86
N ALA A 133 6.38 14.46 3.50
CA ALA A 133 6.83 13.24 2.85
C ALA A 133 5.76 12.12 2.85
N GLU A 134 4.64 12.31 3.54
CA GLU A 134 3.57 11.31 3.61
C GLU A 134 2.93 11.07 2.24
N ASN A 135 2.80 9.81 1.85
CA ASN A 135 1.86 9.39 0.81
C ASN A 135 0.62 8.80 1.48
N LEU A 136 -0.56 9.16 1.02
CA LEU A 136 -1.81 8.50 1.42
C LEU A 136 -1.97 7.22 0.60
N ILE A 137 -2.11 6.09 1.27
CA ILE A 137 -2.31 4.78 0.64
C ILE A 137 -3.79 4.42 0.71
N LEU A 138 -4.43 4.42 -0.44
CA LEU A 138 -5.79 3.92 -0.59
C LEU A 138 -5.75 2.39 -0.65
N THR A 139 -6.63 1.72 0.08
CA THR A 139 -6.81 0.26 0.05
C THR A 139 -8.29 -0.04 -0.14
N ILE A 140 -8.62 -0.86 -1.15
CA ILE A 140 -10.00 -1.24 -1.51
C ILE A 140 -10.15 -2.76 -1.53
N THR A 141 -11.27 -3.26 -1.00
CA THR A 141 -11.64 -4.68 -1.02
C THR A 141 -12.67 -4.99 -2.10
N ALA A 142 -12.79 -6.25 -2.47
CA ALA A 142 -13.80 -6.74 -3.41
C ALA A 142 -15.24 -6.41 -3.00
N SER A 143 -15.52 -6.27 -1.70
CA SER A 143 -16.85 -5.88 -1.19
C SER A 143 -17.13 -4.38 -1.26
N GLY A 144 -16.25 -3.56 -1.83
CA GLY A 144 -16.41 -2.10 -1.89
C GLY A 144 -16.12 -1.37 -0.58
N SER A 145 -15.43 -2.01 0.36
CA SER A 145 -14.91 -1.35 1.56
C SER A 145 -13.51 -0.83 1.30
N GLY A 146 -13.16 0.32 1.89
CA GLY A 146 -11.86 0.92 1.69
C GLY A 146 -11.46 1.87 2.79
N LYS A 147 -10.21 2.31 2.75
CA LYS A 147 -9.63 3.28 3.68
C LYS A 147 -8.42 3.97 3.08
N LEU A 148 -8.06 5.10 3.66
CA LEU A 148 -6.76 5.74 3.50
C LEU A 148 -5.88 5.39 4.70
N SER A 149 -4.60 5.17 4.47
CA SER A 149 -3.60 4.97 5.53
C SER A 149 -2.33 5.75 5.20
N SER A 150 -1.55 6.09 6.22
CA SER A 150 -0.25 6.74 6.03
C SER A 150 0.78 5.77 5.46
N SER A 151 1.61 6.22 4.53
CA SER A 151 2.79 5.45 4.10
C SER A 151 3.78 5.20 5.24
N HIS A 152 3.82 6.06 6.25
CA HIS A 152 4.65 5.87 7.44
C HIS A 152 4.19 4.72 8.35
N ASP A 153 2.96 4.23 8.17
CA ASP A 153 2.44 3.05 8.86
C ASP A 153 2.96 1.72 8.27
N TYR A 154 3.68 1.78 7.14
CA TYR A 154 4.31 0.63 6.48
C TYR A 154 5.82 0.70 6.66
N PRO A 155 6.42 -0.12 7.56
CA PRO A 155 7.85 -0.09 7.82
C PRO A 155 8.65 -0.53 6.57
N VAL A 156 9.79 0.13 6.36
CA VAL A 156 10.75 -0.31 5.32
C VAL A 156 11.47 -1.55 5.83
N ARG A 157 11.42 -2.65 5.08
CA ARG A 157 12.01 -3.94 5.44
C ARG A 157 12.83 -4.52 4.29
N GLY A 158 13.54 -5.60 4.56
CA GLY A 158 14.19 -6.38 3.49
C GLY A 158 13.15 -7.02 2.57
N ARG A 159 13.39 -7.01 1.24
CA ARG A 159 12.53 -7.68 0.27
C ARG A 159 12.46 -9.19 0.48
N GLY A 160 11.40 -9.83 -0.02
CA GLY A 160 11.23 -11.29 0.01
C GLY A 160 10.68 -11.85 1.31
N GLY A 161 10.39 -11.00 2.31
CA GLY A 161 9.69 -11.36 3.53
C GLY A 161 8.17 -11.52 3.34
N MET A 162 7.47 -11.83 4.42
CA MET A 162 5.99 -11.99 4.43
C MET A 162 5.25 -10.64 4.47
N GLY A 163 5.96 -9.55 4.72
CA GLY A 163 5.34 -8.24 4.89
C GLY A 163 4.51 -8.11 6.16
N VAL A 164 3.75 -7.02 6.25
CA VAL A 164 2.84 -6.68 7.35
C VAL A 164 1.38 -6.70 6.87
N SER A 165 0.42 -6.69 7.77
CA SER A 165 -1.00 -6.60 7.41
C SER A 165 -1.35 -5.21 6.86
N ALA A 166 -2.02 -5.14 5.73
CA ALA A 166 -2.54 -3.90 5.14
C ALA A 166 -4.00 -3.63 5.52
N ILE A 167 -4.68 -4.60 6.13
CA ILE A 167 -6.07 -4.51 6.55
C ILE A 167 -6.38 -5.56 7.63
N ASP A 168 -7.33 -5.29 8.51
CA ASP A 168 -7.81 -6.28 9.49
C ASP A 168 -8.41 -7.50 8.77
N LYS A 169 -7.88 -8.67 9.06
CA LYS A 169 -8.33 -9.94 8.45
C LYS A 169 -9.77 -10.30 8.78
N LYS A 170 -10.25 -9.91 9.97
CA LYS A 170 -11.62 -10.20 10.43
C LYS A 170 -12.66 -9.28 9.79
N MET A 171 -12.26 -8.04 9.50
CA MET A 171 -13.14 -6.98 8.97
C MET A 171 -12.87 -6.68 7.48
N ARG A 172 -12.15 -7.56 6.79
CA ARG A 172 -11.68 -7.31 5.44
C ARG A 172 -12.79 -7.21 4.38
N GLY A 173 -13.89 -7.91 4.56
CA GLY A 173 -14.98 -7.89 3.58
C GLY A 173 -14.59 -8.46 2.21
N GLY A 174 -13.73 -9.49 2.20
CA GLY A 174 -13.22 -10.11 0.96
C GLY A 174 -11.74 -9.84 0.70
N LEU A 175 -11.27 -10.23 -0.49
CA LEU A 175 -9.91 -10.01 -0.94
C LEU A 175 -9.65 -8.53 -1.24
N LEU A 176 -8.41 -8.09 -1.18
CA LEU A 176 -8.02 -6.79 -1.69
C LEU A 176 -8.00 -6.82 -3.22
N VAL A 177 -8.50 -5.75 -3.82
CA VAL A 177 -8.46 -5.56 -5.27
C VAL A 177 -7.47 -4.48 -5.68
N ALA A 178 -7.21 -3.50 -4.81
CA ALA A 178 -6.28 -2.42 -5.09
C ALA A 178 -5.68 -1.82 -3.81
N SER A 179 -4.41 -1.40 -3.89
CA SER A 179 -3.77 -0.56 -2.88
C SER A 179 -2.69 0.28 -3.54
N PHE A 180 -2.83 1.60 -3.55
CA PHE A 180 -1.92 2.51 -4.24
C PHE A 180 -1.95 3.92 -3.62
N PRO A 181 -0.89 4.72 -3.82
CA PRO A 181 -0.85 6.10 -3.34
C PRO A 181 -1.83 6.99 -4.11
N VAL A 182 -2.45 7.91 -3.38
CA VAL A 182 -3.39 8.93 -3.90
C VAL A 182 -3.13 10.26 -3.23
N GLU A 183 -3.57 11.35 -3.88
CA GLU A 183 -3.65 12.67 -3.27
C GLU A 183 -5.07 12.93 -2.77
N ILE A 184 -5.24 13.83 -1.79
CA ILE A 184 -6.55 14.08 -1.17
C ILE A 184 -7.55 14.71 -2.16
N GLU A 185 -7.05 15.45 -3.14
CA GLU A 185 -7.82 16.11 -4.19
C GLU A 185 -8.20 15.18 -5.34
N ASP A 186 -7.66 13.96 -5.36
CA ASP A 186 -7.94 12.98 -6.40
C ASP A 186 -9.38 12.47 -6.34
N GLN A 187 -9.79 11.89 -7.45
CA GLN A 187 -11.00 11.11 -7.57
C GLN A 187 -10.67 9.73 -8.12
N ILE A 188 -11.26 8.72 -7.53
CA ILE A 188 -11.11 7.33 -7.96
C ILE A 188 -12.35 6.86 -8.70
N MET A 189 -12.16 6.00 -9.67
CA MET A 189 -13.23 5.27 -10.34
C MET A 189 -13.20 3.81 -9.87
N LEU A 190 -14.32 3.34 -9.37
CA LEU A 190 -14.54 1.95 -8.99
C LEU A 190 -15.45 1.31 -10.05
N ALA A 191 -15.09 0.14 -10.52
CA ALA A 191 -15.90 -0.68 -11.40
C ALA A 191 -16.25 -2.01 -10.73
N THR A 192 -17.40 -2.58 -11.07
CA THR A 192 -17.83 -3.86 -10.52
C THR A 192 -17.95 -4.93 -11.61
N SER A 193 -17.97 -6.19 -11.19
CA SER A 193 -18.13 -7.35 -12.07
C SER A 193 -19.42 -7.31 -12.91
N ASN A 194 -20.44 -6.60 -12.46
CA ASN A 194 -21.72 -6.42 -13.19
C ASN A 194 -21.73 -5.18 -14.10
N GLY A 195 -20.59 -4.51 -14.26
CA GLY A 195 -20.44 -3.36 -15.16
C GLY A 195 -20.94 -2.03 -14.59
N GLN A 196 -21.22 -1.95 -13.28
CA GLN A 196 -21.47 -0.67 -12.63
C GLN A 196 -20.17 0.07 -12.42
N SER A 197 -20.21 1.40 -12.48
CA SER A 197 -19.06 2.24 -12.16
C SER A 197 -19.50 3.46 -11.36
N ILE A 198 -18.63 3.88 -10.44
CA ILE A 198 -18.84 5.09 -9.64
C ILE A 198 -17.53 5.86 -9.53
N ARG A 199 -17.64 7.18 -9.52
CA ARG A 199 -16.54 8.09 -9.24
C ARG A 199 -16.71 8.65 -7.83
N VAL A 200 -15.67 8.49 -7.00
CA VAL A 200 -15.67 8.87 -5.59
C VAL A 200 -14.49 9.81 -5.32
N PRO A 201 -14.69 10.97 -4.67
CA PRO A 201 -13.58 11.80 -4.22
C PRO A 201 -12.82 11.10 -3.08
N VAL A 202 -11.49 11.19 -3.11
CA VAL A 202 -10.61 10.61 -2.08
C VAL A 202 -10.85 11.24 -0.71
N GLU A 203 -11.12 12.54 -0.67
CA GLU A 203 -11.43 13.30 0.55
C GLU A 203 -12.57 12.68 1.40
N GLY A 204 -13.52 12.01 0.75
CA GLY A 204 -14.64 11.33 1.43
C GLY A 204 -14.28 9.98 2.06
N ILE A 205 -13.07 9.48 1.85
CA ILE A 205 -12.65 8.16 2.35
C ILE A 205 -11.98 8.30 3.71
N SER A 206 -12.41 7.51 4.68
CA SER A 206 -11.89 7.58 6.05
C SER A 206 -10.41 7.22 6.13
N PHE A 207 -9.64 8.06 6.84
CA PHE A 207 -8.27 7.77 7.20
C PHE A 207 -8.25 6.80 8.40
N ARG A 208 -7.47 5.71 8.32
CA ARG A 208 -7.39 4.64 9.32
C ARG A 208 -5.99 4.06 9.40
N SER A 209 -5.67 3.39 10.50
CA SER A 209 -4.43 2.63 10.61
C SER A 209 -4.35 1.53 9.55
N ARG A 210 -3.14 1.18 9.15
CA ARG A 210 -2.83 0.08 8.24
C ARG A 210 -3.55 -1.22 8.60
N SER A 211 -3.53 -1.61 9.88
CA SER A 211 -4.14 -2.84 10.39
C SER A 211 -5.64 -2.74 10.70
N ALA A 212 -6.26 -1.56 10.59
CA ALA A 212 -7.70 -1.39 10.79
C ALA A 212 -8.52 -1.91 9.61
N GLY A 213 -9.81 -2.19 9.84
CA GLY A 213 -10.78 -2.48 8.78
C GLY A 213 -11.11 -1.25 7.92
N GLY A 214 -11.56 -1.47 6.69
CA GLY A 214 -12.11 -0.42 5.83
C GLY A 214 -13.53 0.00 6.22
N VAL A 215 -13.96 1.11 5.68
CA VAL A 215 -15.37 1.56 5.70
C VAL A 215 -15.99 1.35 4.33
N LYS A 216 -17.31 1.36 4.27
CA LYS A 216 -18.03 1.23 3.01
C LYS A 216 -17.77 2.47 2.13
N VAL A 217 -17.15 2.27 0.99
CA VAL A 217 -16.89 3.30 -0.04
C VAL A 217 -17.91 3.17 -1.17
N PHE A 218 -18.26 1.93 -1.52
CA PHE A 218 -19.19 1.62 -2.58
C PHE A 218 -20.13 0.47 -2.16
N ASN A 219 -21.42 0.57 -2.48
CA ASN A 219 -22.39 -0.51 -2.24
C ASN A 219 -22.39 -1.45 -3.44
N THR A 220 -21.87 -2.65 -3.26
CA THR A 220 -21.99 -3.75 -4.22
C THR A 220 -23.32 -4.48 -4.01
N GLY A 221 -23.92 -4.99 -5.09
CA GLY A 221 -25.07 -5.91 -5.02
C GLY A 221 -24.68 -7.26 -4.42
N GLU A 222 -25.69 -8.13 -4.25
CA GLU A 222 -25.47 -9.52 -3.90
C GLU A 222 -24.65 -10.19 -5.02
N GLU A 223 -23.59 -10.93 -4.64
CA GLU A 223 -22.63 -11.57 -5.56
C GLU A 223 -21.83 -10.63 -6.47
N GLU A 224 -21.97 -9.31 -6.31
CA GLU A 224 -21.24 -8.32 -7.06
C GLU A 224 -19.94 -7.93 -6.34
N GLN A 225 -18.84 -7.78 -7.08
CA GLN A 225 -17.54 -7.44 -6.55
C GLN A 225 -16.93 -6.27 -7.30
N VAL A 226 -16.14 -5.45 -6.58
CA VAL A 226 -15.24 -4.49 -7.21
C VAL A 226 -14.12 -5.26 -7.91
N VAL A 227 -13.78 -4.84 -9.13
CA VAL A 227 -12.77 -5.45 -10.00
C VAL A 227 -11.72 -4.44 -10.45
#